data_0c48a0dcd100c1f328c1f63b72b9c576
#
_entry.id   0c48a0dcd100c1f328c1f63b72b9c576
#
_cell.length_a   1.000
_cell.length_b   1.000
_cell.length_c   1.000
_cell.angle_alpha   90.00
_cell.angle_beta   90.00
_cell.angle_gamma   90.00
#
_symmetry.space_group_name_H-M   'P 1'
#
loop_
_entity.id
_entity.type
_entity.pdbx_description
1 polymer ?
#
loop_
_entity_poly.entity_id
_entity_poly.type
_entity_poly.pdbx_seq_one_letter_code
_entity_poly.pdbx_strand_id
1 'polypeptide(L)'
;MCGIVGYVGHQEAADILLEGLKKLEYRGYDSAGIAVLQGEAIALRREVGKIRNLEREVLANPAAGTLGIGHTRWATHGRPTAYNAHPHTDCSGKLVVVHNGIIENYLELKNELTESGHSFNSETDTEVIAHLIESYNEGDLLLAVQKTYGRLRGTYACVVLDQRDPDRIVGVKAGNPLIAGLGDGEQFLASDVAAILSYTRDIIYLEDGEIIEVTRDAITVYDPDLRPKNKEVSRIDWNLVAAEKAGYEHFMLKEIHEQPATLTNTLGGRFDDRQGKLFLDELNLSAETLAKFERISIVACGTALYSGYVGKYLLEEFARIPVDADFASEFRYRNPVIDDRTLVIVVSQSGETADTLAAMREAKRRGATTLGIINVKDSAIARECDGVFYIHAGPEIGVASTKAYTAMVAAFVLIALHLGQVRGKLSTVQVGEVLAELKTIPSVISRMLEGADHIQDVAQAFAACRDFLFLGRGVNFPTAMEGALKLKEISYIHAEAYAAGEMKHGPIALIDEHMPVVAVATKSATYDKVLSNIQEVKARNGTVIVVATEGDLNITEYADQIIYVPAVSEALSPLVNVVPLQLLAYHIARLRGCDVDQPRNLAKSVTVE
;
A
#
# COMPACT_ATOMS: atom_id res chain seq x y z
N MET A 1 -0.64 -6.15 -8.35
CA MET A 1 -0.17 -7.28 -7.52
C MET A 1 -1.13 -8.42 -7.58
N CYS A 2 -0.64 -9.64 -7.34
CA CYS A 2 -1.44 -10.85 -7.41
C CYS A 2 -1.99 -11.27 -6.04
N GLY A 3 -3.04 -12.09 -6.00
CA GLY A 3 -3.57 -12.69 -4.79
C GLY A 3 -3.54 -14.21 -4.87
N ILE A 4 -3.08 -14.87 -3.82
CA ILE A 4 -3.07 -16.34 -3.69
C ILE A 4 -4.04 -16.77 -2.60
N VAL A 5 -4.78 -17.83 -2.85
CA VAL A 5 -5.58 -18.59 -1.86
C VAL A 5 -5.36 -20.07 -2.11
N GLY A 6 -5.04 -20.83 -1.07
CA GLY A 6 -4.99 -22.29 -1.04
C GLY A 6 -5.90 -22.82 0.06
N TYR A 7 -6.53 -23.94 -0.16
CA TYR A 7 -7.46 -24.57 0.77
C TYR A 7 -7.32 -26.08 0.78
N VAL A 8 -7.31 -26.64 1.97
CA VAL A 8 -7.41 -28.09 2.23
C VAL A 8 -8.37 -28.28 3.39
N GLY A 9 -9.49 -29.00 3.17
CA GLY A 9 -10.47 -29.12 4.27
C GLY A 9 -11.62 -30.06 3.98
N HIS A 10 -12.81 -29.70 4.43
CA HIS A 10 -14.03 -30.49 4.34
C HIS A 10 -15.15 -29.79 3.52
N GLN A 11 -14.96 -28.51 3.20
CA GLN A 11 -15.92 -27.73 2.41
C GLN A 11 -15.56 -27.77 0.92
N GLU A 12 -16.47 -27.31 0.04
CA GLU A 12 -16.19 -27.16 -1.39
C GLU A 12 -15.10 -26.10 -1.61
N ALA A 13 -13.95 -26.56 -2.10
CA ALA A 13 -12.78 -25.70 -2.27
C ALA A 13 -13.05 -24.52 -3.23
N ALA A 14 -13.84 -24.73 -4.28
CA ALA A 14 -14.16 -23.68 -5.25
C ALA A 14 -14.84 -22.47 -4.59
N ASP A 15 -15.77 -22.69 -3.67
CA ASP A 15 -16.49 -21.62 -2.97
C ASP A 15 -15.55 -20.82 -2.06
N ILE A 16 -14.71 -21.52 -1.29
CA ILE A 16 -13.70 -20.92 -0.40
C ILE A 16 -12.70 -20.09 -1.20
N LEU A 17 -12.19 -20.66 -2.32
CA LEU A 17 -11.22 -19.97 -3.17
C LEU A 17 -11.84 -18.71 -3.80
N LEU A 18 -13.05 -18.80 -4.35
CA LEU A 18 -13.74 -17.64 -4.94
C LEU A 18 -14.00 -16.55 -3.91
N GLU A 19 -14.46 -16.89 -2.70
CA GLU A 19 -14.68 -15.92 -1.63
C GLU A 19 -13.38 -15.22 -1.21
N GLY A 20 -12.31 -16.01 -1.01
CA GLY A 20 -10.99 -15.46 -0.67
C GLY A 20 -10.43 -14.57 -1.79
N LEU A 21 -10.52 -15.01 -3.06
CA LEU A 21 -10.05 -14.24 -4.20
C LEU A 21 -10.83 -12.94 -4.41
N LYS A 22 -12.15 -12.90 -4.12
CA LYS A 22 -12.94 -11.65 -4.12
C LYS A 22 -12.37 -10.62 -3.15
N LYS A 23 -11.94 -11.07 -1.98
CA LYS A 23 -11.32 -10.19 -0.98
C LYS A 23 -9.91 -9.75 -1.36
N LEU A 24 -9.27 -10.42 -2.34
CA LEU A 24 -7.98 -10.07 -2.90
C LEU A 24 -8.05 -9.35 -4.26
N GLU A 25 -9.24 -9.12 -4.81
CA GLU A 25 -9.41 -8.51 -6.13
C GLU A 25 -8.75 -7.12 -6.21
N TYR A 26 -8.70 -6.38 -5.10
CA TYR A 26 -7.98 -5.10 -5.03
C TYR A 26 -6.47 -5.20 -5.29
N ARG A 27 -5.91 -6.43 -5.21
CA ARG A 27 -4.50 -6.71 -5.51
C ARG A 27 -4.24 -7.01 -6.98
N GLY A 28 -5.20 -7.59 -7.70
CA GLY A 28 -5.06 -7.94 -9.10
C GLY A 28 -6.40 -8.34 -9.70
N TYR A 29 -6.69 -7.84 -10.90
CA TYR A 29 -7.99 -8.01 -11.56
C TYR A 29 -7.88 -8.18 -13.07
N ASP A 30 -6.67 -8.44 -13.61
CA ASP A 30 -6.42 -8.64 -15.04
C ASP A 30 -6.88 -10.00 -15.51
N SER A 31 -6.75 -11.00 -14.67
CA SER A 31 -7.29 -12.35 -14.84
C SER A 31 -7.36 -13.07 -13.49
N ALA A 32 -8.16 -14.12 -13.41
CA ALA A 32 -8.26 -14.97 -12.24
C ALA A 32 -8.45 -16.43 -12.63
N GLY A 33 -8.11 -17.34 -11.72
CA GLY A 33 -8.38 -18.75 -11.92
C GLY A 33 -8.23 -19.57 -10.65
N ILE A 34 -8.83 -20.76 -10.70
CA ILE A 34 -8.76 -21.78 -9.65
C ILE A 34 -8.39 -23.13 -10.25
N ALA A 35 -7.74 -23.94 -9.45
CA ALA A 35 -7.56 -25.37 -9.70
C ALA A 35 -8.04 -26.14 -8.46
N VAL A 36 -8.95 -27.09 -8.68
CA VAL A 36 -9.53 -27.93 -7.63
C VAL A 36 -9.27 -29.39 -7.96
N LEU A 37 -8.83 -30.15 -6.97
CA LEU A 37 -8.67 -31.59 -7.14
C LEU A 37 -10.04 -32.28 -7.10
N GLN A 38 -10.49 -32.77 -8.24
CA GLN A 38 -11.77 -33.45 -8.45
C GLN A 38 -11.55 -34.93 -8.71
N GLY A 39 -11.60 -35.74 -7.65
CA GLY A 39 -11.24 -37.16 -7.75
C GLY A 39 -9.78 -37.35 -8.15
N GLU A 40 -9.53 -38.03 -9.26
CA GLU A 40 -8.18 -38.27 -9.81
C GLU A 40 -7.78 -37.25 -10.89
N ALA A 41 -8.43 -36.06 -10.98
CA ALA A 41 -8.13 -35.06 -11.99
C ALA A 41 -8.14 -33.66 -11.39
N ILE A 42 -7.43 -32.73 -12.01
CA ILE A 42 -7.44 -31.29 -11.64
C ILE A 42 -8.46 -30.56 -12.53
N ALA A 43 -9.50 -30.01 -11.90
CA ALA A 43 -10.45 -29.14 -12.56
C ALA A 43 -9.88 -27.70 -12.57
N LEU A 44 -9.41 -27.25 -13.73
CA LEU A 44 -8.81 -25.91 -13.92
C LEU A 44 -9.85 -24.96 -14.54
N ARG A 45 -10.06 -23.79 -13.94
CA ARG A 45 -10.92 -22.70 -14.45
C ARG A 45 -10.15 -21.40 -14.45
N ARG A 46 -10.12 -20.70 -15.58
CA ARG A 46 -9.36 -19.46 -15.75
C ARG A 46 -10.12 -18.47 -16.63
N GLU A 47 -10.22 -17.22 -16.19
CA GLU A 47 -10.92 -16.17 -16.91
C GLU A 47 -10.14 -14.84 -16.90
N VAL A 48 -10.34 -14.06 -17.96
CA VAL A 48 -9.80 -12.70 -18.09
C VAL A 48 -10.70 -11.70 -17.40
N GLY A 49 -10.10 -10.69 -16.77
CA GLY A 49 -10.80 -9.61 -16.08
C GLY A 49 -11.18 -9.95 -14.65
N LYS A 50 -12.16 -9.23 -14.12
CA LYS A 50 -12.59 -9.30 -12.72
C LYS A 50 -13.08 -10.69 -12.31
N ILE A 51 -12.96 -11.00 -11.00
CA ILE A 51 -13.31 -12.29 -10.41
C ILE A 51 -14.75 -12.75 -10.76
N ARG A 52 -15.68 -11.82 -10.96
CA ARG A 52 -17.05 -12.12 -11.41
C ARG A 52 -17.14 -12.92 -12.72
N ASN A 53 -16.11 -12.83 -13.57
CA ASN A 53 -16.06 -13.62 -14.82
C ASN A 53 -15.71 -15.06 -14.49
N LEU A 54 -14.74 -15.28 -13.60
CA LEU A 54 -14.40 -16.62 -13.11
C LEU A 54 -15.57 -17.25 -12.33
N GLU A 55 -16.33 -16.49 -11.55
CA GLU A 55 -17.53 -17.00 -10.88
C GLU A 55 -18.55 -17.55 -11.88
N ARG A 56 -18.81 -16.81 -12.97
CA ARG A 56 -19.74 -17.28 -14.02
C ARG A 56 -19.23 -18.56 -14.69
N GLU A 57 -17.92 -18.66 -14.92
CA GLU A 57 -17.31 -19.87 -15.49
C GLU A 57 -17.44 -21.06 -14.52
N VAL A 58 -17.17 -20.88 -13.22
CA VAL A 58 -17.31 -21.94 -12.21
C VAL A 58 -18.77 -22.35 -12.02
N LEU A 59 -19.72 -21.40 -12.10
CA LEU A 59 -21.15 -21.72 -12.06
C LEU A 59 -21.61 -22.55 -13.29
N ALA A 60 -21.05 -22.24 -14.46
CA ALA A 60 -21.36 -22.98 -15.70
C ALA A 60 -20.65 -24.34 -15.75
N ASN A 61 -19.45 -24.42 -15.24
CA ASN A 61 -18.58 -25.59 -15.24
C ASN A 61 -18.04 -25.85 -13.83
N PRO A 62 -18.83 -26.47 -12.92
CA PRO A 62 -18.42 -26.66 -11.52
C PRO A 62 -17.11 -27.41 -11.36
N ALA A 63 -16.35 -27.09 -10.33
CA ALA A 63 -15.12 -27.75 -9.91
C ALA A 63 -15.33 -28.27 -8.47
N ALA A 64 -15.81 -29.51 -8.35
CA ALA A 64 -16.12 -30.12 -7.06
C ALA A 64 -14.87 -30.73 -6.42
N GLY A 65 -14.68 -30.52 -5.13
CA GLY A 65 -13.54 -31.07 -4.37
C GLY A 65 -13.23 -30.23 -3.13
N THR A 66 -12.44 -30.79 -2.23
CA THR A 66 -12.13 -30.20 -0.93
C THR A 66 -10.68 -29.73 -0.81
N LEU A 67 -9.92 -29.78 -1.90
CA LEU A 67 -8.55 -29.30 -1.99
C LEU A 67 -8.37 -28.50 -3.28
N GLY A 68 -7.80 -27.29 -3.16
CA GLY A 68 -7.59 -26.45 -4.32
C GLY A 68 -6.71 -25.23 -4.06
N ILE A 69 -6.29 -24.59 -5.16
CA ILE A 69 -5.53 -23.33 -5.15
C ILE A 69 -6.15 -22.33 -6.13
N GLY A 70 -6.04 -21.06 -5.82
CA GLY A 70 -6.61 -20.02 -6.65
C GLY A 70 -5.73 -18.76 -6.67
N HIS A 71 -5.94 -17.92 -7.70
CA HIS A 71 -5.12 -16.77 -7.96
C HIS A 71 -5.90 -15.63 -8.64
N THR A 72 -5.61 -14.39 -8.24
CA THR A 72 -5.94 -13.17 -9.00
C THR A 72 -4.65 -12.55 -9.50
N ARG A 73 -4.60 -12.26 -10.80
CA ARG A 73 -3.37 -11.83 -11.47
C ARG A 73 -3.34 -10.34 -11.74
N TRP A 74 -2.18 -9.76 -11.48
CA TRP A 74 -1.69 -8.51 -12.02
C TRP A 74 -0.58 -8.84 -13.03
N ALA A 75 -0.80 -8.54 -14.30
CA ALA A 75 0.10 -8.96 -15.36
C ALA A 75 1.44 -8.20 -15.31
N THR A 76 2.53 -8.93 -15.10
CA THR A 76 3.92 -8.45 -15.22
C THR A 76 4.55 -8.97 -16.52
N HIS A 77 4.33 -10.24 -16.85
CA HIS A 77 4.82 -10.94 -18.04
C HIS A 77 3.66 -11.58 -18.80
N GLY A 78 3.56 -11.33 -20.11
CA GLY A 78 2.48 -11.82 -20.95
C GLY A 78 1.16 -11.05 -20.77
N ARG A 79 0.41 -10.90 -21.86
CA ARG A 79 -0.87 -10.15 -21.88
C ARG A 79 -1.94 -10.82 -21.02
N PRO A 80 -2.95 -10.08 -20.52
CA PRO A 80 -4.10 -10.66 -19.86
C PRO A 80 -4.94 -11.52 -20.84
N THR A 81 -4.70 -12.83 -20.82
CA THR A 81 -5.40 -13.84 -21.62
C THR A 81 -5.66 -15.06 -20.75
N ALA A 82 -6.62 -15.92 -21.11
CA ALA A 82 -6.94 -17.10 -20.33
C ALA A 82 -5.77 -18.10 -20.21
N TYR A 83 -4.90 -18.21 -21.22
CA TYR A 83 -3.72 -19.08 -21.15
C TYR A 83 -2.58 -18.51 -20.32
N ASN A 84 -2.53 -17.17 -20.15
CA ASN A 84 -1.59 -16.49 -19.25
C ASN A 84 -2.14 -16.30 -17.81
N ALA A 85 -3.40 -16.69 -17.58
CA ALA A 85 -3.97 -16.67 -16.23
C ALA A 85 -3.49 -17.88 -15.41
N HIS A 86 -3.22 -17.65 -14.12
CA HIS A 86 -2.90 -18.72 -13.16
C HIS A 86 -4.17 -19.51 -12.79
N PRO A 87 -4.04 -20.76 -12.33
CA PRO A 87 -2.83 -21.57 -12.15
C PRO A 87 -2.21 -22.06 -13.48
N HIS A 88 -0.87 -22.25 -13.52
CA HIS A 88 -0.14 -22.87 -14.62
C HIS A 88 0.13 -24.36 -14.35
N THR A 89 0.19 -25.16 -15.42
CA THR A 89 0.36 -26.62 -15.35
C THR A 89 1.76 -27.07 -15.78
N ASP A 90 2.16 -28.26 -15.34
CA ASP A 90 3.25 -29.03 -15.92
C ASP A 90 2.86 -29.59 -17.32
N CYS A 91 3.78 -30.31 -18.00
CA CYS A 91 3.52 -30.94 -19.29
C CYS A 91 2.40 -31.97 -19.23
N SER A 92 2.23 -32.66 -18.10
CA SER A 92 1.26 -33.73 -17.91
C SER A 92 -0.13 -33.23 -17.48
N GLY A 93 -0.27 -31.97 -17.06
CA GLY A 93 -1.47 -31.39 -16.47
C GLY A 93 -1.81 -31.92 -15.08
N LYS A 94 -0.88 -32.63 -14.42
CA LYS A 94 -1.08 -33.26 -13.11
C LYS A 94 -0.59 -32.40 -11.95
N LEU A 95 0.22 -31.40 -12.24
CA LEU A 95 0.75 -30.45 -11.27
C LEU A 95 0.36 -29.05 -11.68
N VAL A 96 -0.08 -28.25 -10.73
CA VAL A 96 -0.45 -26.84 -10.96
C VAL A 96 0.23 -25.94 -9.94
N VAL A 97 0.57 -24.73 -10.38
CA VAL A 97 1.26 -23.72 -9.59
C VAL A 97 0.56 -22.38 -9.71
N VAL A 98 0.40 -21.69 -8.58
CA VAL A 98 0.11 -20.25 -8.52
C VAL A 98 1.31 -19.51 -7.96
N HIS A 99 1.55 -18.30 -8.45
CA HIS A 99 2.74 -17.53 -8.12
C HIS A 99 2.45 -16.04 -8.06
N ASN A 100 2.92 -15.40 -7.00
CA ASN A 100 3.06 -13.96 -6.87
C ASN A 100 4.53 -13.60 -6.95
N GLY A 101 4.92 -12.70 -7.82
CA GLY A 101 6.31 -12.24 -7.93
C GLY A 101 6.82 -12.15 -9.34
N ILE A 102 8.15 -12.15 -9.48
CA ILE A 102 8.87 -12.16 -10.75
C ILE A 102 10.05 -13.13 -10.63
N ILE A 103 10.16 -14.03 -11.60
CA ILE A 103 11.30 -14.93 -11.74
C ILE A 103 12.29 -14.30 -12.73
N GLU A 104 13.33 -13.65 -12.22
CA GLU A 104 14.28 -12.86 -13.03
C GLU A 104 15.05 -13.70 -14.04
N ASN A 105 15.38 -14.96 -13.70
CA ASN A 105 16.10 -15.87 -14.56
C ASN A 105 15.18 -16.81 -15.38
N TYR A 106 13.90 -16.45 -15.58
CA TYR A 106 12.95 -17.33 -16.24
C TYR A 106 13.32 -17.69 -17.69
N LEU A 107 13.95 -16.78 -18.44
CA LEU A 107 14.37 -17.06 -19.82
C LEU A 107 15.46 -18.13 -19.87
N GLU A 108 16.44 -18.07 -18.95
CA GLU A 108 17.50 -19.08 -18.83
C GLU A 108 16.89 -20.46 -18.52
N LEU A 109 16.01 -20.50 -17.52
CA LEU A 109 15.33 -21.73 -17.12
C LEU A 109 14.40 -22.28 -18.21
N LYS A 110 13.67 -21.41 -18.92
CA LYS A 110 12.80 -21.79 -20.03
C LYS A 110 13.57 -22.44 -21.16
N ASN A 111 14.74 -21.90 -21.52
CA ASN A 111 15.57 -22.47 -22.57
C ASN A 111 16.09 -23.87 -22.18
N GLU A 112 16.63 -24.03 -20.96
CA GLU A 112 17.10 -25.30 -20.42
C GLU A 112 15.99 -26.37 -20.41
N LEU A 113 14.81 -26.02 -19.93
CA LEU A 113 13.67 -26.92 -19.86
C LEU A 113 13.14 -27.27 -21.27
N THR A 114 13.15 -26.32 -22.21
CA THR A 114 12.77 -26.57 -23.61
C THR A 114 13.74 -27.54 -24.27
N GLU A 115 15.06 -27.39 -24.05
CA GLU A 115 16.09 -28.33 -24.52
C GLU A 115 15.93 -29.73 -23.90
N SER A 116 15.40 -29.80 -22.67
CA SER A 116 15.07 -31.05 -21.97
C SER A 116 13.73 -31.66 -22.37
N GLY A 117 13.00 -31.04 -23.31
CA GLY A 117 11.76 -31.56 -23.89
C GLY A 117 10.47 -31.05 -23.28
N HIS A 118 10.52 -30.07 -22.38
CA HIS A 118 9.31 -29.45 -21.84
C HIS A 118 8.68 -28.48 -22.85
N SER A 119 7.34 -28.45 -22.88
CA SER A 119 6.55 -27.59 -23.77
C SER A 119 5.83 -26.50 -22.99
N PHE A 120 6.02 -25.25 -23.38
CA PHE A 120 5.43 -24.09 -22.75
C PHE A 120 4.20 -23.59 -23.50
N ASN A 121 3.13 -23.31 -22.77
CA ASN A 121 1.85 -22.86 -23.31
C ASN A 121 1.56 -21.37 -23.03
N SER A 122 2.30 -20.74 -22.10
CA SER A 122 2.10 -19.35 -21.72
C SER A 122 3.32 -18.47 -22.00
N GLU A 123 3.08 -17.17 -21.92
CA GLU A 123 4.12 -16.14 -22.02
C GLU A 123 4.62 -15.69 -20.62
N THR A 124 4.17 -16.36 -19.55
CA THR A 124 4.49 -15.96 -18.18
C THR A 124 5.83 -16.52 -17.72
N ASP A 125 6.44 -15.84 -16.77
CA ASP A 125 7.61 -16.33 -16.04
C ASP A 125 7.26 -17.49 -15.07
N THR A 126 6.00 -17.61 -14.68
CA THR A 126 5.53 -18.61 -13.71
C THR A 126 5.59 -20.04 -14.23
N GLU A 127 5.35 -20.27 -15.50
CA GLU A 127 5.23 -21.63 -16.06
C GLU A 127 6.55 -22.43 -15.90
N VAL A 128 7.71 -21.74 -15.84
CA VAL A 128 9.00 -22.41 -15.57
C VAL A 128 9.01 -23.12 -14.21
N ILE A 129 8.25 -22.62 -13.22
CA ILE A 129 8.18 -23.22 -11.89
C ILE A 129 7.50 -24.59 -11.97
N ALA A 130 6.38 -24.69 -12.68
CA ALA A 130 5.66 -25.95 -12.86
C ALA A 130 6.55 -27.01 -13.50
N HIS A 131 7.26 -26.64 -14.58
CA HIS A 131 8.16 -27.56 -15.30
C HIS A 131 9.42 -27.92 -14.51
N LEU A 132 9.98 -27.01 -13.70
CA LEU A 132 11.09 -27.33 -12.81
C LEU A 132 10.65 -28.34 -11.74
N ILE A 133 9.49 -28.13 -11.11
CA ILE A 133 8.97 -29.08 -10.12
C ILE A 133 8.73 -30.43 -10.79
N GLU A 134 8.11 -30.46 -12.00
CA GLU A 134 7.93 -31.67 -12.77
C GLU A 134 9.23 -32.43 -12.98
N SER A 135 10.32 -31.72 -13.36
CA SER A 135 11.64 -32.33 -13.63
C SER A 135 12.32 -32.90 -12.39
N TYR A 136 12.01 -32.40 -11.21
CA TYR A 136 12.58 -32.85 -9.93
C TYR A 136 11.68 -33.78 -9.13
N ASN A 137 10.41 -33.94 -9.52
CA ASN A 137 9.43 -34.73 -8.76
C ASN A 137 9.54 -36.23 -9.06
N GLU A 138 10.35 -36.92 -8.29
CA GLU A 138 10.52 -38.37 -8.29
C GLU A 138 9.55 -39.08 -7.32
N GLY A 139 8.45 -38.43 -6.91
CA GLY A 139 7.47 -38.96 -5.96
C GLY A 139 7.49 -38.28 -4.59
N ASP A 140 8.35 -37.24 -4.40
CA ASP A 140 8.38 -36.39 -3.22
C ASP A 140 8.23 -34.91 -3.64
N LEU A 141 6.99 -34.39 -3.52
CA LEU A 141 6.66 -33.03 -3.90
C LEU A 141 7.43 -32.00 -3.08
N LEU A 142 7.62 -32.24 -1.77
CA LEU A 142 8.31 -31.31 -0.87
C LEU A 142 9.78 -31.13 -1.30
N LEU A 143 10.44 -32.25 -1.61
CA LEU A 143 11.83 -32.23 -2.09
C LEU A 143 11.94 -31.59 -3.49
N ALA A 144 10.96 -31.84 -4.38
CA ALA A 144 10.93 -31.22 -5.71
C ALA A 144 10.77 -29.69 -5.62
N VAL A 145 9.90 -29.19 -4.73
CA VAL A 145 9.73 -27.77 -4.46
C VAL A 145 11.02 -27.16 -3.89
N GLN A 146 11.68 -27.84 -2.94
CA GLN A 146 12.95 -27.38 -2.37
C GLN A 146 14.05 -27.24 -3.44
N LYS A 147 14.21 -28.25 -4.31
CA LYS A 147 15.19 -28.21 -5.40
C LYS A 147 14.89 -27.07 -6.40
N THR A 148 13.62 -26.88 -6.72
CA THR A 148 13.15 -25.78 -7.59
C THR A 148 13.49 -24.43 -6.99
N TYR A 149 13.18 -24.21 -5.70
CA TYR A 149 13.48 -22.99 -4.97
C TYR A 149 14.98 -22.61 -5.09
N GLY A 150 15.90 -23.57 -4.97
CA GLY A 150 17.34 -23.33 -5.10
C GLY A 150 17.80 -22.85 -6.49
N ARG A 151 16.93 -22.92 -7.51
CA ARG A 151 17.21 -22.51 -8.90
C ARG A 151 16.63 -21.14 -9.25
N LEU A 152 15.59 -20.70 -8.53
CA LEU A 152 14.89 -19.45 -8.82
C LEU A 152 15.68 -18.24 -8.33
N ARG A 153 15.70 -17.18 -9.13
CA ARG A 153 16.19 -15.85 -8.76
C ARG A 153 15.04 -14.85 -8.87
N GLY A 154 14.97 -13.90 -7.93
CA GLY A 154 13.91 -12.88 -7.86
C GLY A 154 13.08 -12.99 -6.60
N THR A 155 11.90 -12.39 -6.60
CA THR A 155 10.96 -12.42 -5.48
C THR A 155 9.73 -13.23 -5.84
N TYR A 156 9.30 -14.15 -4.95
CA TYR A 156 8.15 -15.01 -5.22
C TYR A 156 7.47 -15.53 -3.96
N ALA A 157 6.19 -15.83 -4.10
CA ALA A 157 5.43 -16.72 -3.24
C ALA A 157 4.69 -17.69 -4.15
N CYS A 158 4.90 -18.98 -3.96
CA CYS A 158 4.31 -20.03 -4.79
C CYS A 158 3.49 -20.99 -3.96
N VAL A 159 2.38 -21.48 -4.51
CA VAL A 159 1.62 -22.61 -3.96
C VAL A 159 1.40 -23.64 -5.04
N VAL A 160 1.64 -24.88 -4.69
CA VAL A 160 1.68 -26.04 -5.58
C VAL A 160 0.63 -27.07 -5.16
N LEU A 161 -0.10 -27.60 -6.12
CA LEU A 161 -1.00 -28.75 -5.97
C LEU A 161 -0.60 -29.81 -6.99
N ASP A 162 -0.40 -31.05 -6.53
CA ASP A 162 -0.07 -32.19 -7.38
C ASP A 162 -1.16 -33.27 -7.23
N GLN A 163 -1.76 -33.67 -8.35
CA GLN A 163 -2.76 -34.74 -8.41
C GLN A 163 -2.25 -36.07 -7.83
N ARG A 164 -0.93 -36.33 -7.92
CA ARG A 164 -0.27 -37.52 -7.39
C ARG A 164 -0.14 -37.55 -5.87
N ASP A 165 -0.38 -36.36 -5.24
CA ASP A 165 -0.28 -36.14 -3.80
C ASP A 165 -1.56 -35.42 -3.30
N PRO A 166 -2.70 -36.14 -3.25
CA PRO A 166 -4.05 -35.55 -3.19
C PRO A 166 -4.44 -35.00 -1.81
N ASP A 167 -3.58 -35.17 -0.78
CA ASP A 167 -3.93 -34.84 0.60
C ASP A 167 -3.30 -33.52 1.08
N ARG A 168 -2.47 -32.85 0.23
CA ARG A 168 -1.74 -31.66 0.63
C ARG A 168 -1.52 -30.65 -0.48
N ILE A 169 -1.23 -29.42 -0.07
CA ILE A 169 -0.61 -28.38 -0.88
C ILE A 169 0.73 -27.97 -0.25
N VAL A 170 1.67 -27.55 -1.10
CA VAL A 170 3.00 -27.09 -0.67
C VAL A 170 3.18 -25.65 -1.08
N GLY A 171 3.67 -24.81 -0.15
CA GLY A 171 3.99 -23.41 -0.41
C GLY A 171 5.45 -23.08 -0.15
N VAL A 172 5.97 -22.06 -0.81
CA VAL A 172 7.31 -21.51 -0.58
C VAL A 172 7.32 -20.02 -0.86
N LYS A 173 8.13 -19.26 -0.12
CA LYS A 173 8.25 -17.83 -0.38
C LYS A 173 9.68 -17.30 -0.30
N ALA A 174 9.92 -16.25 -1.09
CA ALA A 174 11.07 -15.36 -0.99
C ALA A 174 10.64 -13.93 -1.41
N GLY A 175 10.64 -13.00 -0.48
CA GLY A 175 10.27 -11.60 -0.71
C GLY A 175 8.76 -11.34 -0.68
N ASN A 176 7.94 -12.10 -1.40
CA ASN A 176 6.48 -11.90 -1.43
C ASN A 176 5.77 -12.54 -0.22
N PRO A 177 4.68 -11.94 0.29
CA PRO A 177 3.97 -12.47 1.45
C PRO A 177 3.27 -13.81 1.15
N LEU A 178 3.39 -14.74 2.10
CA LEU A 178 2.61 -15.97 2.18
C LEU A 178 2.38 -16.29 3.64
N ILE A 179 1.14 -16.59 3.99
CA ILE A 179 0.70 -16.93 5.34
C ILE A 179 -0.10 -18.23 5.32
N ALA A 180 -0.15 -18.90 6.46
CA ALA A 180 -1.06 -20.01 6.66
C ALA A 180 -2.10 -19.67 7.74
N GLY A 181 -3.33 -20.12 7.54
CA GLY A 181 -4.43 -20.00 8.50
C GLY A 181 -4.82 -21.35 9.07
N LEU A 182 -4.95 -21.42 10.41
CA LEU A 182 -5.34 -22.64 11.12
C LEU A 182 -6.84 -22.61 11.36
N GLY A 183 -7.59 -23.55 10.76
CA GLY A 183 -9.02 -23.79 10.99
C GLY A 183 -9.28 -25.10 11.71
N ASP A 184 -10.53 -25.40 11.96
CA ASP A 184 -10.97 -26.65 12.61
C ASP A 184 -11.25 -27.73 11.56
N GLY A 185 -10.31 -28.64 11.36
CA GLY A 185 -10.37 -29.67 10.31
C GLY A 185 -10.25 -29.11 8.89
N GLU A 186 -9.71 -27.95 8.75
CA GLU A 186 -9.43 -27.25 7.48
C GLU A 186 -8.28 -26.27 7.64
N GLN A 187 -7.47 -26.11 6.61
CA GLN A 187 -6.29 -25.26 6.64
C GLN A 187 -6.23 -24.41 5.36
N PHE A 188 -5.57 -23.25 5.49
CA PHE A 188 -5.53 -22.24 4.45
C PHE A 188 -4.10 -21.79 4.16
N LEU A 189 -3.81 -21.46 2.90
CA LEU A 189 -2.69 -20.62 2.49
C LEU A 189 -3.23 -19.35 1.83
N ALA A 190 -2.64 -18.21 2.12
CA ALA A 190 -3.03 -16.97 1.47
C ALA A 190 -1.86 -15.99 1.35
N SER A 191 -1.93 -15.10 0.40
CA SER A 191 -0.98 -13.98 0.30
C SER A 191 -1.36 -12.79 1.18
N ASP A 192 -2.55 -12.80 1.79
CA ASP A 192 -3.04 -11.77 2.71
C ASP A 192 -4.09 -12.33 3.65
N VAL A 193 -4.07 -11.86 4.90
CA VAL A 193 -5.02 -12.23 5.96
C VAL A 193 -6.48 -12.00 5.54
N ALA A 194 -6.76 -10.92 4.80
CA ALA A 194 -8.12 -10.58 4.37
C ALA A 194 -8.82 -11.72 3.62
N ALA A 195 -8.08 -12.55 2.88
CA ALA A 195 -8.65 -13.67 2.12
C ALA A 195 -9.31 -14.72 3.00
N ILE A 196 -8.75 -14.96 4.19
CA ILE A 196 -9.11 -16.11 5.04
C ILE A 196 -9.71 -15.71 6.40
N LEU A 197 -9.82 -14.40 6.67
CA LEU A 197 -10.28 -13.88 7.96
C LEU A 197 -11.72 -14.28 8.34
N SER A 198 -12.57 -14.65 7.37
CA SER A 198 -13.92 -15.19 7.62
C SER A 198 -13.90 -16.61 8.18
N TYR A 199 -12.81 -17.34 7.98
CA TYR A 199 -12.68 -18.75 8.34
C TYR A 199 -11.81 -18.94 9.57
N THR A 200 -10.72 -18.18 9.69
CA THR A 200 -9.82 -18.27 10.85
C THR A 200 -9.14 -16.94 11.16
N ARG A 201 -8.78 -16.77 12.44
CA ARG A 201 -7.98 -15.64 12.92
C ARG A 201 -6.60 -16.07 13.39
N ASP A 202 -6.32 -17.35 13.43
CA ASP A 202 -5.07 -17.91 13.89
C ASP A 202 -4.13 -18.13 12.69
N ILE A 203 -3.07 -17.31 12.61
CA ILE A 203 -2.24 -17.14 11.43
C ILE A 203 -0.77 -17.49 11.74
N ILE A 204 -0.13 -18.17 10.82
CA ILE A 204 1.32 -18.38 10.80
C ILE A 204 1.90 -17.53 9.66
N TYR A 205 2.87 -16.67 9.98
CA TYR A 205 3.63 -15.90 8.99
C TYR A 205 4.88 -16.67 8.58
N LEU A 206 5.10 -16.82 7.27
CA LEU A 206 6.31 -17.42 6.74
C LEU A 206 7.43 -16.37 6.61
N GLU A 207 8.65 -16.81 6.83
CA GLU A 207 9.89 -16.06 6.53
C GLU A 207 10.44 -16.43 5.16
N ASP A 208 11.36 -15.63 4.64
CA ASP A 208 12.00 -15.91 3.35
C ASP A 208 12.82 -17.21 3.41
N GLY A 209 12.60 -18.07 2.41
CA GLY A 209 13.22 -19.38 2.32
C GLY A 209 12.45 -20.50 3.01
N GLU A 210 11.42 -20.20 3.80
CA GLU A 210 10.62 -21.25 4.42
C GLU A 210 9.71 -21.93 3.40
N ILE A 211 9.60 -23.26 3.55
CA ILE A 211 8.68 -24.12 2.80
C ILE A 211 7.60 -24.59 3.76
N ILE A 212 6.38 -24.62 3.29
CA ILE A 212 5.23 -25.03 4.10
C ILE A 212 4.47 -26.16 3.43
N GLU A 213 4.16 -27.16 4.21
CA GLU A 213 3.27 -28.25 3.86
C GLU A 213 1.97 -28.08 4.62
N VAL A 214 0.86 -28.16 3.90
CA VAL A 214 -0.49 -27.99 4.47
C VAL A 214 -1.33 -29.18 4.08
N THR A 215 -1.74 -29.94 5.08
CA THR A 215 -2.72 -31.02 4.99
C THR A 215 -4.01 -30.58 5.68
N ARG A 216 -5.06 -31.38 5.60
CA ARG A 216 -6.32 -31.11 6.29
C ARG A 216 -6.14 -30.95 7.82
N ASP A 217 -5.27 -31.76 8.40
CA ASP A 217 -5.16 -31.92 9.86
C ASP A 217 -3.96 -31.17 10.45
N ALA A 218 -3.00 -30.75 9.61
CA ALA A 218 -1.75 -30.17 10.07
C ALA A 218 -1.13 -29.17 9.10
N ILE A 219 -0.40 -28.22 9.68
CA ILE A 219 0.51 -27.32 8.99
C ILE A 219 1.92 -27.59 9.51
N THR A 220 2.86 -27.86 8.59
CA THR A 220 4.28 -28.03 8.94
C THR A 220 5.12 -27.03 8.16
N VAL A 221 5.92 -26.23 8.85
CA VAL A 221 6.86 -25.29 8.25
C VAL A 221 8.27 -25.87 8.32
N TYR A 222 9.03 -25.75 7.25
CA TYR A 222 10.40 -26.23 7.12
C TYR A 222 11.35 -25.07 6.81
N ASP A 223 12.60 -25.22 7.27
CA ASP A 223 13.70 -24.38 6.80
C ASP A 223 14.14 -24.79 5.37
N PRO A 224 15.05 -24.03 4.71
CA PRO A 224 15.55 -24.38 3.38
C PRO A 224 16.19 -25.76 3.26
N ASP A 225 16.63 -26.36 4.37
CA ASP A 225 17.21 -27.71 4.44
C ASP A 225 16.17 -28.82 4.73
N LEU A 226 14.88 -28.49 4.68
CA LEU A 226 13.74 -29.35 5.03
C LEU A 226 13.74 -29.85 6.49
N ARG A 227 14.26 -29.05 7.43
CA ARG A 227 14.13 -29.34 8.85
C ARG A 227 12.88 -28.67 9.38
N PRO A 228 12.00 -29.39 10.12
CA PRO A 228 10.80 -28.79 10.69
C PRO A 228 11.12 -27.62 11.63
N LYS A 229 10.40 -26.50 11.48
CA LYS A 229 10.47 -25.30 12.32
C LYS A 229 9.20 -25.14 13.14
N ASN A 230 9.34 -24.83 14.42
CA ASN A 230 8.21 -24.39 15.22
C ASN A 230 7.93 -22.90 14.91
N LYS A 231 6.70 -22.60 14.56
CA LYS A 231 6.23 -21.23 14.30
C LYS A 231 5.23 -20.80 15.36
N GLU A 232 5.29 -19.55 15.73
CA GLU A 232 4.31 -18.94 16.60
C GLU A 232 3.03 -18.65 15.83
N VAL A 233 1.88 -18.91 16.45
CA VAL A 233 0.57 -18.59 15.90
C VAL A 233 0.16 -17.21 16.38
N SER A 234 0.00 -16.29 15.46
CA SER A 234 -0.48 -14.92 15.73
C SER A 234 -2.00 -14.86 15.58
N ARG A 235 -2.69 -14.29 16.58
CA ARG A 235 -4.14 -14.10 16.50
C ARG A 235 -4.49 -12.71 16.00
N ILE A 236 -5.33 -12.63 14.97
CA ILE A 236 -5.76 -11.38 14.34
C ILE A 236 -7.00 -10.82 15.04
N ASP A 237 -6.89 -9.60 15.54
CA ASP A 237 -7.98 -8.90 16.27
C ASP A 237 -8.88 -8.03 15.38
N TRP A 238 -8.69 -8.04 14.07
CA TRP A 238 -9.45 -7.20 13.14
C TRP A 238 -10.91 -7.61 13.04
N ASN A 239 -11.79 -6.60 12.93
CA ASN A 239 -13.21 -6.83 12.73
C ASN A 239 -13.58 -6.78 11.24
N LEU A 240 -14.21 -7.82 10.71
CA LEU A 240 -14.70 -7.90 9.32
C LEU A 240 -15.68 -6.76 8.96
N VAL A 241 -16.47 -6.29 9.93
CA VAL A 241 -17.42 -5.18 9.74
C VAL A 241 -16.71 -3.87 9.32
N ALA A 242 -15.44 -3.68 9.72
CA ALA A 242 -14.66 -2.51 9.32
C ALA A 242 -14.27 -2.52 7.82
N ALA A 243 -14.35 -3.68 7.16
CA ALA A 243 -14.05 -3.83 5.73
C ALA A 243 -15.29 -3.67 4.83
N GLU A 244 -16.47 -3.33 5.37
CA GLU A 244 -17.66 -3.07 4.59
C GLU A 244 -17.78 -1.59 4.21
N LYS A 245 -18.54 -1.27 3.12
CA LYS A 245 -18.73 0.12 2.66
C LYS A 245 -19.58 0.99 3.61
N ALA A 246 -20.24 0.42 4.59
CA ALA A 246 -21.02 1.12 5.61
C ALA A 246 -22.03 2.16 5.06
N GLY A 247 -22.64 1.87 3.91
CA GLY A 247 -23.61 2.75 3.23
C GLY A 247 -23.02 3.77 2.27
N TYR A 248 -21.69 3.88 2.17
CA TYR A 248 -21.03 4.73 1.17
C TYR A 248 -21.04 4.07 -0.21
N GLU A 249 -21.05 4.89 -1.26
CA GLU A 249 -21.00 4.43 -2.65
C GLU A 249 -19.68 3.69 -2.96
N HIS A 250 -18.55 4.23 -2.44
CA HIS A 250 -17.20 3.74 -2.67
C HIS A 250 -16.41 3.63 -1.35
N PHE A 251 -15.43 2.71 -1.31
CA PHE A 251 -14.49 2.62 -0.18
C PHE A 251 -13.70 3.91 0.02
N MET A 252 -13.20 4.52 -1.05
CA MET A 252 -12.46 5.78 -0.96
C MET A 252 -13.29 6.88 -0.27
N LEU A 253 -14.57 7.02 -0.60
CA LEU A 253 -15.42 8.02 0.05
C LEU A 253 -15.58 7.72 1.54
N LYS A 254 -15.85 6.44 1.90
CA LYS A 254 -15.90 6.00 3.29
C LYS A 254 -14.59 6.34 4.02
N GLU A 255 -13.45 6.02 3.43
CA GLU A 255 -12.12 6.21 4.01
C GLU A 255 -11.77 7.70 4.18
N ILE A 256 -12.23 8.57 3.28
CA ILE A 256 -12.15 10.02 3.46
C ILE A 256 -12.95 10.46 4.70
N HIS A 257 -14.16 9.92 4.90
CA HIS A 257 -15.02 10.22 6.05
C HIS A 257 -14.55 9.54 7.35
N GLU A 258 -13.72 8.50 7.27
CA GLU A 258 -13.14 7.83 8.43
C GLU A 258 -11.91 8.58 9.00
N GLN A 259 -11.39 9.60 8.33
CA GLN A 259 -10.18 10.32 8.77
C GLN A 259 -10.28 10.86 10.20
N PRO A 260 -11.42 11.44 10.67
CA PRO A 260 -11.54 11.84 12.07
C PRO A 260 -11.33 10.70 13.08
N ALA A 261 -11.99 9.55 12.82
CA ALA A 261 -11.84 8.36 13.67
C ALA A 261 -10.43 7.77 13.58
N THR A 262 -9.86 7.73 12.38
CA THR A 262 -8.48 7.28 12.13
C THR A 262 -7.49 8.11 12.93
N LEU A 263 -7.58 9.44 12.85
CA LEU A 263 -6.71 10.34 13.62
C LEU A 263 -6.90 10.16 15.13
N THR A 264 -8.13 9.99 15.61
CA THR A 264 -8.41 9.69 17.02
C THR A 264 -7.67 8.43 17.47
N ASN A 265 -7.69 7.37 16.67
CA ASN A 265 -6.98 6.13 16.95
C ASN A 265 -5.45 6.31 16.90
N THR A 266 -4.95 7.03 15.89
CA THR A 266 -3.52 7.32 15.74
C THR A 266 -2.97 8.11 16.91
N LEU A 267 -3.75 9.03 17.45
CA LEU A 267 -3.36 9.92 18.54
C LEU A 267 -3.59 9.30 19.92
N GLY A 268 -4.47 8.31 20.02
CA GLY A 268 -4.97 7.76 21.29
C GLY A 268 -3.86 7.23 22.22
N GLY A 269 -3.82 7.73 23.45
CA GLY A 269 -2.89 7.27 24.50
C GLY A 269 -1.44 7.73 24.37
N ARG A 270 -1.09 8.52 23.33
CA ARG A 270 0.30 8.87 22.98
C ARG A 270 0.79 10.18 23.54
N PHE A 271 -0.06 10.97 24.19
CA PHE A 271 0.35 12.24 24.79
C PHE A 271 -0.59 12.74 25.87
N ASP A 272 -0.05 13.64 26.70
CA ASP A 272 -0.78 14.53 27.61
C ASP A 272 -0.50 15.97 27.19
N ASP A 273 -1.47 16.63 26.56
CA ASP A 273 -1.39 18.01 26.08
C ASP A 273 -1.19 19.03 27.22
N ARG A 274 -1.77 18.75 28.41
CA ARG A 274 -1.64 19.67 29.57
C ARG A 274 -0.24 19.67 30.17
N GLN A 275 0.41 18.50 30.14
CA GLN A 275 1.79 18.36 30.63
C GLN A 275 2.82 18.55 29.52
N GLY A 276 2.42 18.67 28.24
CA GLY A 276 3.30 18.71 27.09
C GLY A 276 4.20 17.46 27.01
N LYS A 277 3.65 16.29 27.31
CA LYS A 277 4.38 15.03 27.40
C LYS A 277 3.91 14.05 26.35
N LEU A 278 4.86 13.38 25.70
CA LEU A 278 4.61 12.31 24.73
C LEU A 278 4.93 10.93 25.34
N PHE A 279 4.16 9.91 24.96
CA PHE A 279 4.30 8.52 25.34
C PHE A 279 4.45 7.68 24.08
N LEU A 280 5.68 7.52 23.60
CA LEU A 280 6.00 6.81 22.36
C LEU A 280 6.94 5.61 22.64
N ASP A 281 6.70 4.90 23.73
CA ASP A 281 7.50 3.73 24.13
C ASP A 281 7.51 2.63 23.06
N GLU A 282 6.47 2.57 22.24
CA GLU A 282 6.35 1.65 21.10
C GLU A 282 7.44 1.84 20.04
N LEU A 283 8.08 3.01 19.96
CA LEU A 283 9.22 3.23 19.05
C LEU A 283 10.41 2.33 19.38
N ASN A 284 10.45 1.77 20.58
CA ASN A 284 11.53 0.89 21.07
C ASN A 284 12.94 1.51 20.91
N LEU A 285 13.02 2.84 20.87
CA LEU A 285 14.25 3.61 20.76
C LEU A 285 14.37 4.52 21.98
N SER A 286 15.46 4.37 22.75
CA SER A 286 15.66 5.18 23.96
C SER A 286 15.91 6.65 23.59
N ALA A 287 15.59 7.57 24.52
CA ALA A 287 15.89 8.98 24.35
C ALA A 287 17.39 9.24 24.10
N GLU A 288 18.26 8.44 24.72
CA GLU A 288 19.71 8.51 24.49
C GLU A 288 20.06 8.13 23.05
N THR A 289 19.43 7.08 22.51
CA THR A 289 19.61 6.66 21.11
C THR A 289 19.11 7.74 20.15
N LEU A 290 17.90 8.27 20.40
CA LEU A 290 17.29 9.32 19.57
C LEU A 290 18.13 10.62 19.57
N ALA A 291 18.80 10.95 20.67
CA ALA A 291 19.64 12.13 20.78
C ALA A 291 20.95 12.04 19.97
N LYS A 292 21.42 10.82 19.66
CA LYS A 292 22.67 10.59 18.91
C LYS A 292 22.56 10.89 17.42
N PHE A 293 21.35 10.87 16.85
CA PHE A 293 21.20 11.05 15.41
C PHE A 293 21.57 12.47 14.98
N GLU A 294 22.39 12.58 13.95
CA GLU A 294 22.82 13.84 13.36
C GLU A 294 22.01 14.21 12.11
N ARG A 295 21.41 13.21 11.47
CA ARG A 295 20.52 13.37 10.31
C ARG A 295 19.41 12.33 10.30
N ILE A 296 18.36 12.63 9.53
CA ILE A 296 17.26 11.70 9.24
C ILE A 296 17.17 11.53 7.73
N SER A 297 16.94 10.31 7.27
CA SER A 297 16.56 10.02 5.89
C SER A 297 15.19 9.35 5.89
N ILE A 298 14.22 9.94 5.19
CA ILE A 298 12.87 9.38 5.04
C ILE A 298 12.79 8.67 3.70
N VAL A 299 12.33 7.42 3.68
CA VAL A 299 12.34 6.59 2.47
C VAL A 299 10.99 5.92 2.30
N ALA A 300 10.33 6.16 1.16
CA ALA A 300 9.01 5.62 0.89
C ALA A 300 8.66 5.69 -0.62
N CYS A 301 7.44 5.27 -0.97
CA CYS A 301 6.88 5.36 -2.31
C CYS A 301 5.55 6.10 -2.32
N GLY A 302 5.26 6.88 -3.39
CA GLY A 302 3.95 7.50 -3.63
C GLY A 302 3.43 8.36 -2.49
N THR A 303 2.17 8.17 -2.11
CA THR A 303 1.49 8.87 -1.00
C THR A 303 2.28 8.82 0.32
N ALA A 304 2.90 7.67 0.63
CA ALA A 304 3.72 7.53 1.83
C ALA A 304 4.95 8.46 1.79
N LEU A 305 5.59 8.62 0.63
CA LEU A 305 6.69 9.58 0.47
C LEU A 305 6.21 11.03 0.61
N TYR A 306 5.01 11.36 0.09
CA TYR A 306 4.48 12.72 0.23
C TYR A 306 4.15 13.07 1.69
N SER A 307 3.71 12.09 2.49
CA SER A 307 3.65 12.26 3.95
C SER A 307 5.04 12.46 4.55
N GLY A 308 6.06 11.78 4.02
CA GLY A 308 7.46 11.94 4.39
C GLY A 308 8.02 13.34 4.06
N TYR A 309 7.62 13.93 2.94
CA TYR A 309 7.99 15.33 2.65
C TYR A 309 7.35 16.31 3.64
N VAL A 310 6.10 16.09 4.09
CA VAL A 310 5.54 16.85 5.22
C VAL A 310 6.37 16.61 6.47
N GLY A 311 6.71 15.35 6.76
CA GLY A 311 7.55 14.95 7.89
C GLY A 311 8.91 15.63 7.89
N LYS A 312 9.51 15.84 6.71
CA LYS A 312 10.77 16.60 6.56
C LYS A 312 10.62 18.02 7.13
N TYR A 313 9.59 18.78 6.71
CA TYR A 313 9.36 20.13 7.22
C TYR A 313 9.15 20.14 8.73
N LEU A 314 8.36 19.20 9.26
CA LEU A 314 8.06 19.11 10.69
C LEU A 314 9.29 18.76 11.53
N LEU A 315 10.11 17.82 11.09
CA LEU A 315 11.33 17.39 11.79
C LEU A 315 12.40 18.49 11.76
N GLU A 316 12.57 19.16 10.62
CA GLU A 316 13.49 20.30 10.52
C GLU A 316 13.04 21.49 11.38
N GLU A 317 11.73 21.75 11.46
CA GLU A 317 11.16 22.82 12.29
C GLU A 317 11.26 22.51 13.79
N PHE A 318 10.78 21.34 14.21
CA PHE A 318 10.65 21.04 15.63
C PHE A 318 11.90 20.40 16.25
N ALA A 319 12.56 19.48 15.55
CA ALA A 319 13.72 18.78 16.07
C ALA A 319 15.05 19.43 15.68
N ARG A 320 15.06 20.39 14.75
CA ARG A 320 16.25 21.09 14.24
C ARG A 320 17.34 20.10 13.82
N ILE A 321 16.96 19.09 13.06
CA ILE A 321 17.83 18.05 12.52
C ILE A 321 17.73 18.07 10.98
N PRO A 322 18.84 17.94 10.23
CA PRO A 322 18.79 17.83 8.78
C PRO A 322 18.01 16.60 8.35
N VAL A 323 17.08 16.77 7.41
CA VAL A 323 16.24 15.67 6.89
C VAL A 323 16.33 15.61 5.37
N ASP A 324 16.60 14.42 4.85
CA ASP A 324 16.44 14.09 3.44
C ASP A 324 15.22 13.16 3.26
N ALA A 325 14.52 13.30 2.14
CA ALA A 325 13.40 12.41 1.82
C ALA A 325 13.52 11.96 0.35
N ASP A 326 13.49 10.65 0.11
CA ASP A 326 13.85 10.05 -1.17
C ASP A 326 12.89 8.92 -1.56
N PHE A 327 12.79 8.68 -2.86
CA PHE A 327 12.11 7.51 -3.39
C PHE A 327 12.84 6.23 -2.97
N ALA A 328 12.10 5.25 -2.44
CA ALA A 328 12.68 3.98 -1.99
C ALA A 328 13.36 3.23 -3.14
N SER A 329 12.78 3.27 -4.35
CA SER A 329 13.36 2.70 -5.57
C SER A 329 14.74 3.27 -5.88
N GLU A 330 14.95 4.59 -5.72
CA GLU A 330 16.22 5.25 -6.00
C GLU A 330 17.22 5.10 -4.85
N PHE A 331 16.74 5.22 -3.60
CA PHE A 331 17.56 5.10 -2.40
C PHE A 331 18.34 3.78 -2.37
N ARG A 332 17.70 2.66 -2.70
CA ARG A 332 18.32 1.33 -2.63
C ARG A 332 19.49 1.15 -3.61
N TYR A 333 19.51 1.90 -4.73
CA TYR A 333 20.52 1.74 -5.79
C TYR A 333 21.55 2.87 -5.87
N ARG A 334 21.24 4.08 -5.37
CA ARG A 334 22.10 5.24 -5.50
C ARG A 334 23.34 5.24 -4.59
N ASN A 335 23.61 4.14 -3.85
CA ASN A 335 24.72 4.05 -2.88
C ASN A 335 24.63 5.17 -1.81
N PRO A 336 23.56 5.21 -0.97
CA PRO A 336 23.28 6.33 -0.07
C PRO A 336 24.40 6.53 0.96
N VAL A 337 24.69 7.80 1.27
CA VAL A 337 25.68 8.18 2.30
C VAL A 337 25.00 8.24 3.65
N ILE A 338 24.97 7.10 4.34
CA ILE A 338 24.38 6.91 5.67
C ILE A 338 25.30 6.10 6.56
N ASP A 339 25.17 6.26 7.87
CA ASP A 339 25.99 5.64 8.91
C ASP A 339 25.14 5.40 10.19
N ASP A 340 25.79 4.96 11.26
CA ASP A 340 25.18 4.68 12.58
C ASP A 340 24.66 5.93 13.33
N ARG A 341 24.92 7.15 12.79
CA ARG A 341 24.36 8.42 13.29
C ARG A 341 23.16 8.88 12.46
N THR A 342 22.72 8.05 11.52
CA THR A 342 21.57 8.32 10.67
C THR A 342 20.36 7.53 11.16
N LEU A 343 19.23 8.19 11.37
CA LEU A 343 17.93 7.54 11.53
C LEU A 343 17.28 7.45 10.16
N VAL A 344 16.96 6.23 9.71
CA VAL A 344 16.19 6.03 8.48
C VAL A 344 14.74 5.72 8.83
N ILE A 345 13.84 6.65 8.47
CA ILE A 345 12.40 6.48 8.67
C ILE A 345 11.80 5.91 7.39
N VAL A 346 11.25 4.69 7.45
CA VAL A 346 10.55 4.07 6.33
C VAL A 346 9.04 4.15 6.54
N VAL A 347 8.32 4.54 5.49
CA VAL A 347 6.87 4.73 5.59
C VAL A 347 6.15 3.81 4.62
N SER A 348 5.22 3.00 5.13
CA SER A 348 4.41 2.10 4.30
C SER A 348 3.08 1.77 4.98
N GLN A 349 1.97 1.94 4.26
CA GLN A 349 0.66 1.53 4.78
C GLN A 349 0.60 0.01 4.97
N SER A 350 1.00 -0.76 3.96
CA SER A 350 0.95 -2.23 4.00
C SER A 350 2.10 -2.86 4.81
N GLY A 351 3.24 -2.16 4.89
CA GLY A 351 4.48 -2.72 5.42
C GLY A 351 5.10 -3.83 4.54
N GLU A 352 4.61 -3.96 3.30
CA GLU A 352 5.02 -4.99 2.33
C GLU A 352 5.50 -4.40 1.00
N THR A 353 5.69 -3.07 0.91
CA THR A 353 6.14 -2.42 -0.33
C THR A 353 7.58 -2.84 -0.63
N ALA A 354 7.80 -3.48 -1.77
CA ALA A 354 9.09 -4.11 -2.11
C ALA A 354 10.26 -3.14 -2.06
N ASP A 355 10.15 -1.99 -2.73
CA ASP A 355 11.22 -0.99 -2.73
C ASP A 355 11.50 -0.43 -1.34
N THR A 356 10.45 -0.17 -0.54
CA THR A 356 10.61 0.35 0.82
C THR A 356 11.28 -0.67 1.74
N LEU A 357 10.92 -1.96 1.63
CA LEU A 357 11.55 -3.05 2.36
C LEU A 357 13.03 -3.20 1.97
N ALA A 358 13.33 -3.17 0.69
CA ALA A 358 14.70 -3.28 0.19
C ALA A 358 15.56 -2.06 0.59
N ALA A 359 15.01 -0.85 0.54
CA ALA A 359 15.67 0.36 1.00
C ALA A 359 15.97 0.32 2.50
N MET A 360 15.04 -0.19 3.32
CA MET A 360 15.24 -0.42 4.75
C MET A 360 16.39 -1.40 5.01
N ARG A 361 16.39 -2.54 4.32
CA ARG A 361 17.46 -3.55 4.43
C ARG A 361 18.83 -2.98 4.02
N GLU A 362 18.87 -2.15 2.97
CA GLU A 362 20.09 -1.44 2.56
C GLU A 362 20.56 -0.46 3.64
N ALA A 363 19.63 0.28 4.28
CA ALA A 363 19.95 1.16 5.39
C ALA A 363 20.55 0.39 6.58
N LYS A 364 19.95 -0.72 6.98
CA LYS A 364 20.47 -1.60 8.05
C LYS A 364 21.84 -2.17 7.71
N ARG A 365 22.05 -2.62 6.47
CA ARG A 365 23.34 -3.12 5.99
C ARG A 365 24.47 -2.09 6.14
N ARG A 366 24.13 -0.79 6.07
CA ARG A 366 25.07 0.33 6.26
C ARG A 366 25.21 0.78 7.71
N GLY A 367 24.53 0.15 8.64
CA GLY A 367 24.61 0.44 10.07
C GLY A 367 23.65 1.52 10.57
N ALA A 368 22.75 2.03 9.72
CA ALA A 368 21.73 2.99 10.15
C ALA A 368 20.67 2.31 11.04
N THR A 369 20.13 3.08 11.99
CA THR A 369 18.95 2.67 12.76
C THR A 369 17.69 2.94 11.95
N THR A 370 16.73 2.00 11.98
CA THR A 370 15.50 2.08 11.18
C THR A 370 14.26 2.24 12.04
N LEU A 371 13.37 3.16 11.65
CA LEU A 371 12.06 3.39 12.27
C LEU A 371 10.97 3.26 11.21
N GLY A 372 10.02 2.33 11.42
CA GLY A 372 8.88 2.14 10.54
C GLY A 372 7.67 2.98 10.96
N ILE A 373 7.03 3.71 10.04
CA ILE A 373 5.67 4.26 10.20
C ILE A 373 4.74 3.36 9.41
N ILE A 374 4.01 2.47 10.07
CA ILE A 374 3.35 1.31 9.46
C ILE A 374 1.90 1.21 9.94
N ASN A 375 1.00 0.73 9.09
CA ASN A 375 -0.38 0.46 9.51
C ASN A 375 -0.61 -1.02 9.87
N VAL A 376 -0.04 -1.93 9.10
CA VAL A 376 -0.28 -3.38 9.26
C VAL A 376 0.72 -3.96 10.26
N LYS A 377 0.21 -4.46 11.39
CA LYS A 377 1.02 -5.19 12.37
C LYS A 377 1.61 -6.45 11.74
N ASP A 378 2.77 -6.86 12.22
CA ASP A 378 3.46 -8.08 11.81
C ASP A 378 3.80 -8.17 10.30
N SER A 379 3.73 -7.05 9.59
CA SER A 379 4.22 -6.96 8.21
C SER A 379 5.75 -7.08 8.14
N ALA A 380 6.30 -7.38 6.97
CA ALA A 380 7.73 -7.60 6.78
C ALA A 380 8.58 -6.41 7.29
N ILE A 381 8.21 -5.18 6.90
CA ILE A 381 8.92 -3.97 7.37
C ILE A 381 8.79 -3.82 8.89
N ALA A 382 7.60 -4.07 9.46
CA ALA A 382 7.38 -3.94 10.90
C ALA A 382 8.22 -4.93 11.72
N ARG A 383 8.37 -6.17 11.23
CA ARG A 383 9.20 -7.19 11.89
C ARG A 383 10.70 -6.90 11.82
N GLU A 384 11.15 -6.24 10.75
CA GLU A 384 12.56 -6.04 10.50
C GLU A 384 13.10 -4.67 10.97
N CYS A 385 12.25 -3.65 11.18
CA CYS A 385 12.65 -2.37 11.74
C CYS A 385 13.16 -2.48 13.19
N ASP A 386 14.05 -1.57 13.59
CA ASP A 386 14.54 -1.48 14.97
C ASP A 386 13.49 -0.85 15.90
N GLY A 387 12.62 0.00 15.36
CA GLY A 387 11.46 0.57 16.02
C GLY A 387 10.30 0.75 15.07
N VAL A 388 9.06 0.79 15.59
CA VAL A 388 7.85 0.94 14.77
C VAL A 388 6.86 1.88 15.43
N PHE A 389 6.33 2.81 14.64
CA PHE A 389 5.15 3.60 14.98
C PHE A 389 3.95 3.05 14.20
N TYR A 390 2.99 2.44 14.87
CA TYR A 390 1.76 1.96 14.25
C TYR A 390 0.73 3.07 14.13
N ILE A 391 0.27 3.37 12.92
CA ILE A 391 -0.68 4.48 12.70
C ILE A 391 -2.13 4.14 13.05
N HIS A 392 -2.45 2.88 13.27
CA HIS A 392 -3.81 2.40 13.67
C HIS A 392 -4.95 2.93 12.79
N ALA A 393 -4.70 3.08 11.48
CA ALA A 393 -5.72 3.58 10.54
C ALA A 393 -6.82 2.54 10.22
N GLY A 394 -6.67 1.30 10.71
CA GLY A 394 -7.54 0.20 10.33
C GLY A 394 -7.34 -0.21 8.85
N PRO A 395 -8.21 -1.09 8.31
CA PRO A 395 -8.12 -1.49 6.92
C PRO A 395 -8.43 -0.31 5.98
N GLU A 396 -7.62 -0.15 4.94
CA GLU A 396 -7.81 0.80 3.84
C GLU A 396 -7.85 0.00 2.54
N ILE A 397 -9.03 -0.05 1.91
CA ILE A 397 -9.34 -0.94 0.78
C ILE A 397 -9.23 -0.22 -0.55
N GLY A 398 -9.66 1.04 -0.64
CA GLY A 398 -9.50 1.86 -1.84
C GLY A 398 -8.04 1.89 -2.27
N VAL A 399 -7.77 1.67 -3.57
CA VAL A 399 -6.40 1.62 -4.09
C VAL A 399 -5.67 2.94 -3.83
N ALA A 400 -6.31 4.07 -4.11
CA ALA A 400 -5.81 5.39 -3.78
C ALA A 400 -5.89 5.63 -2.26
N SER A 401 -4.73 5.81 -1.61
CA SER A 401 -4.64 6.02 -0.16
C SER A 401 -5.19 7.39 0.26
N THR A 402 -5.93 7.43 1.36
CA THR A 402 -6.53 8.66 1.92
C THR A 402 -6.30 8.78 3.43
N LYS A 403 -6.99 7.99 4.24
CA LYS A 403 -6.89 8.04 5.71
C LYS A 403 -5.53 7.63 6.25
N ALA A 404 -4.83 6.73 5.55
CA ALA A 404 -3.47 6.36 5.95
C ALA A 404 -2.49 7.52 5.78
N TYR A 405 -2.66 8.37 4.74
CA TYR A 405 -1.84 9.58 4.58
C TYR A 405 -1.96 10.52 5.77
N THR A 406 -3.19 10.87 6.18
CA THR A 406 -3.40 11.77 7.33
C THR A 406 -2.87 11.18 8.62
N ALA A 407 -3.01 9.86 8.82
CA ALA A 407 -2.43 9.15 9.96
C ALA A 407 -0.89 9.18 9.95
N MET A 408 -0.25 9.01 8.78
CA MET A 408 1.21 9.12 8.61
C MET A 408 1.70 10.54 8.93
N VAL A 409 0.99 11.57 8.46
CA VAL A 409 1.32 12.97 8.78
C VAL A 409 1.19 13.22 10.29
N ALA A 410 0.13 12.72 10.94
CA ALA A 410 -0.04 12.83 12.39
C ALA A 410 1.09 12.10 13.16
N ALA A 411 1.54 10.94 12.67
CA ALA A 411 2.70 10.23 13.21
C ALA A 411 3.97 11.09 13.14
N PHE A 412 4.21 11.75 11.99
CA PHE A 412 5.35 12.67 11.84
C PHE A 412 5.26 13.86 12.79
N VAL A 413 4.07 14.41 13.05
CA VAL A 413 3.90 15.49 14.06
C VAL A 413 4.36 14.99 15.43
N LEU A 414 3.88 13.83 15.87
CA LEU A 414 4.25 13.28 17.20
C LEU A 414 5.74 12.95 17.29
N ILE A 415 6.31 12.31 16.26
CA ILE A 415 7.74 11.97 16.21
C ILE A 415 8.60 13.23 16.20
N ALA A 416 8.22 14.27 15.45
CA ALA A 416 8.97 15.52 15.38
C ALA A 416 8.95 16.28 16.71
N LEU A 417 7.80 16.32 17.39
CA LEU A 417 7.68 16.91 18.73
C LEU A 417 8.51 16.13 19.75
N HIS A 418 8.47 14.81 19.72
CA HIS A 418 9.22 13.94 20.62
C HIS A 418 10.74 14.15 20.44
N LEU A 419 11.21 14.10 19.20
CA LEU A 419 12.62 14.38 18.89
C LEU A 419 13.01 15.80 19.27
N GLY A 420 12.13 16.79 19.07
CA GLY A 420 12.34 18.15 19.50
C GLY A 420 12.56 18.28 21.02
N GLN A 421 11.76 17.56 21.82
CA GLN A 421 11.95 17.49 23.28
C GLN A 421 13.25 16.79 23.66
N VAL A 422 13.49 15.58 23.13
CA VAL A 422 14.70 14.78 23.41
C VAL A 422 15.97 15.57 23.09
N ARG A 423 15.97 16.35 22.03
CA ARG A 423 17.10 17.19 21.61
C ARG A 423 17.16 18.55 22.33
N GLY A 424 16.22 18.84 23.22
CA GLY A 424 16.15 20.11 23.95
C GLY A 424 15.87 21.32 23.05
N LYS A 425 15.18 21.12 21.92
CA LYS A 425 14.80 22.17 20.97
C LYS A 425 13.41 22.74 21.25
N LEU A 426 12.57 21.98 21.91
CA LEU A 426 11.22 22.35 22.32
C LEU A 426 11.07 22.23 23.85
N SER A 427 10.45 23.22 24.46
CA SER A 427 9.97 23.16 25.83
C SER A 427 8.66 22.36 25.92
N THR A 428 8.33 21.86 27.12
CA THR A 428 7.05 21.18 27.37
C THR A 428 5.85 22.08 27.09
N VAL A 429 5.97 23.39 27.27
CA VAL A 429 4.90 24.36 26.95
C VAL A 429 4.63 24.42 25.46
N GLN A 430 5.68 24.60 24.65
CA GLN A 430 5.53 24.62 23.18
C GLN A 430 4.96 23.30 22.63
N VAL A 431 5.40 22.16 23.17
CA VAL A 431 4.84 20.86 22.80
C VAL A 431 3.38 20.76 23.21
N GLY A 432 3.03 21.19 24.43
CA GLY A 432 1.64 21.19 24.91
C GLY A 432 0.70 22.00 24.03
N GLU A 433 1.14 23.18 23.55
CA GLU A 433 0.37 24.03 22.63
C GLU A 433 0.05 23.31 21.31
N VAL A 434 1.04 22.69 20.67
CA VAL A 434 0.84 21.95 19.42
C VAL A 434 -0.04 20.71 19.65
N LEU A 435 0.16 19.98 20.76
CA LEU A 435 -0.63 18.79 21.09
C LEU A 435 -2.10 19.16 21.40
N ALA A 436 -2.34 20.29 22.06
CA ALA A 436 -3.69 20.77 22.33
C ALA A 436 -4.44 21.09 21.03
N GLU A 437 -3.78 21.69 20.05
CA GLU A 437 -4.35 21.94 18.73
C GLU A 437 -4.53 20.63 17.97
N LEU A 438 -3.51 19.76 17.90
CA LEU A 438 -3.57 18.46 17.22
C LEU A 438 -4.76 17.61 17.71
N LYS A 439 -5.04 17.62 18.99
CA LYS A 439 -6.18 16.94 19.61
C LYS A 439 -7.53 17.39 19.05
N THR A 440 -7.63 18.61 18.53
CA THR A 440 -8.86 19.16 17.94
C THR A 440 -9.04 18.78 16.47
N ILE A 441 -7.98 18.40 15.76
CA ILE A 441 -8.00 18.14 14.31
C ILE A 441 -9.07 17.13 13.89
N PRO A 442 -9.29 15.99 14.60
CA PRO A 442 -10.39 15.08 14.25
C PRO A 442 -11.75 15.77 14.18
N SER A 443 -12.09 16.61 15.15
CA SER A 443 -13.35 17.34 15.17
C SER A 443 -13.41 18.47 14.13
N VAL A 444 -12.28 19.08 13.80
CA VAL A 444 -12.16 20.07 12.73
C VAL A 444 -12.49 19.44 11.38
N ILE A 445 -11.88 18.28 11.08
CA ILE A 445 -12.14 17.54 9.84
C ILE A 445 -13.60 17.03 9.78
N SER A 446 -14.15 16.54 10.89
CA SER A 446 -15.55 16.07 10.94
C SER A 446 -16.51 17.18 10.51
N ARG A 447 -16.39 18.39 11.09
CA ARG A 447 -17.23 19.55 10.72
C ARG A 447 -17.03 19.98 9.27
N MET A 448 -15.80 19.91 8.76
CA MET A 448 -15.51 20.25 7.37
C MET A 448 -16.19 19.27 6.41
N LEU A 449 -16.19 17.97 6.73
CA LEU A 449 -16.84 16.93 5.93
C LEU A 449 -18.37 17.09 5.89
N GLU A 450 -18.99 17.56 6.99
CA GLU A 450 -20.44 17.85 7.04
C GLU A 450 -20.87 18.98 6.08
N GLY A 451 -19.96 19.90 5.73
CA GLY A 451 -20.21 21.04 4.84
C GLY A 451 -19.58 20.91 3.45
N ALA A 452 -19.15 19.73 3.06
CA ALA A 452 -18.29 19.54 1.88
C ALA A 452 -19.04 19.40 0.54
N ASP A 453 -20.37 19.43 0.51
CA ASP A 453 -21.19 19.21 -0.70
C ASP A 453 -20.81 20.16 -1.85
N HIS A 454 -20.44 21.41 -1.54
CA HIS A 454 -20.03 22.41 -2.54
C HIS A 454 -18.78 21.99 -3.36
N ILE A 455 -17.96 21.07 -2.86
CA ILE A 455 -16.80 20.54 -3.59
C ILE A 455 -17.25 19.75 -4.83
N GLN A 456 -18.43 19.13 -4.78
CA GLN A 456 -19.02 18.46 -5.94
C GLN A 456 -19.36 19.47 -7.05
N ASP A 457 -19.85 20.67 -6.72
CA ASP A 457 -20.16 21.71 -7.70
C ASP A 457 -18.86 22.20 -8.37
N VAL A 458 -17.80 22.41 -7.58
CA VAL A 458 -16.46 22.73 -8.11
C VAL A 458 -15.99 21.61 -9.04
N ALA A 459 -16.09 20.35 -8.63
CA ALA A 459 -15.68 19.20 -9.44
C ALA A 459 -16.45 19.13 -10.77
N GLN A 460 -17.75 19.45 -10.77
CA GLN A 460 -18.57 19.42 -11.97
C GLN A 460 -18.10 20.43 -13.02
N ALA A 461 -17.62 21.60 -12.61
CA ALA A 461 -17.10 22.62 -13.52
C ALA A 461 -15.84 22.17 -14.26
N PHE A 462 -15.06 21.27 -13.68
CA PHE A 462 -13.74 20.87 -14.18
C PHE A 462 -13.60 19.41 -14.59
N ALA A 463 -14.64 18.58 -14.45
CA ALA A 463 -14.58 17.15 -14.75
C ALA A 463 -14.19 16.83 -16.21
N ALA A 464 -14.41 17.74 -17.14
CA ALA A 464 -14.08 17.60 -18.56
C ALA A 464 -12.62 17.95 -18.90
N CYS A 465 -11.88 18.61 -17.99
CA CYS A 465 -10.49 19.00 -18.20
C CYS A 465 -9.58 17.77 -18.31
N ARG A 466 -8.49 17.91 -19.06
CA ARG A 466 -7.53 16.82 -19.29
C ARG A 466 -6.27 16.94 -18.47
N ASP A 467 -5.94 18.15 -18.08
CA ASP A 467 -4.70 18.51 -17.40
C ASP A 467 -5.01 19.40 -16.21
N PHE A 468 -4.21 19.31 -15.15
CA PHE A 468 -4.29 20.16 -13.96
C PHE A 468 -2.89 20.46 -13.42
N LEU A 469 -2.70 21.69 -12.93
CA LEU A 469 -1.55 22.01 -12.12
C LEU A 469 -1.97 22.22 -10.66
N PHE A 470 -1.11 21.77 -9.75
CA PHE A 470 -1.28 22.00 -8.32
C PHE A 470 -0.12 22.83 -7.79
N LEU A 471 -0.42 23.83 -6.97
CA LEU A 471 0.58 24.75 -6.41
C LEU A 471 0.50 24.80 -4.90
N GLY A 472 1.65 24.72 -4.25
CA GLY A 472 1.79 24.90 -2.80
C GLY A 472 3.15 25.49 -2.45
N ARG A 473 3.28 26.04 -1.23
CA ARG A 473 4.55 26.48 -0.66
C ARG A 473 4.76 25.92 0.74
N GLY A 474 6.02 25.79 1.14
CA GLY A 474 6.38 25.24 2.43
C GLY A 474 5.75 23.86 2.63
N VAL A 475 5.19 23.61 3.79
CA VAL A 475 4.53 22.36 4.15
C VAL A 475 3.31 22.03 3.27
N ASN A 476 2.74 23.02 2.57
CA ASN A 476 1.63 22.84 1.64
C ASN A 476 2.04 22.40 0.23
N PHE A 477 3.33 22.42 -0.10
CA PHE A 477 3.79 21.85 -1.37
C PHE A 477 3.61 20.32 -1.43
N PRO A 478 4.05 19.54 -0.44
CA PRO A 478 3.72 18.11 -0.38
C PRO A 478 2.21 17.81 -0.37
N THR A 479 1.40 18.66 0.26
CA THR A 479 -0.06 18.53 0.24
C THR A 479 -0.63 18.71 -1.17
N ALA A 480 -0.09 19.68 -1.94
CA ALA A 480 -0.44 19.85 -3.35
C ALA A 480 0.00 18.63 -4.21
N MET A 481 1.17 18.06 -3.92
CA MET A 481 1.64 16.82 -4.58
C MET A 481 0.67 15.66 -4.34
N GLU A 482 0.18 15.50 -3.11
CA GLU A 482 -0.78 14.46 -2.77
C GLU A 482 -2.13 14.68 -3.49
N GLY A 483 -2.62 15.91 -3.56
CA GLY A 483 -3.83 16.27 -4.31
C GLY A 483 -3.70 15.92 -5.81
N ALA A 484 -2.58 16.28 -6.43
CA ALA A 484 -2.30 15.96 -7.82
C ALA A 484 -2.20 14.44 -8.04
N LEU A 485 -1.58 13.71 -7.11
CA LEU A 485 -1.50 12.25 -7.15
C LEU A 485 -2.89 11.62 -7.10
N LYS A 486 -3.75 12.03 -6.15
CA LYS A 486 -5.12 11.49 -6.05
C LYS A 486 -5.90 11.74 -7.33
N LEU A 487 -5.81 12.94 -7.90
CA LEU A 487 -6.53 13.25 -9.13
C LEU A 487 -6.06 12.36 -10.30
N LYS A 488 -4.76 12.20 -10.51
CA LYS A 488 -4.25 11.36 -11.62
C LYS A 488 -4.57 9.87 -11.43
N GLU A 489 -4.49 9.36 -10.21
CA GLU A 489 -4.71 7.94 -9.92
C GLU A 489 -6.12 7.48 -10.27
N ILE A 490 -7.15 8.25 -9.87
CA ILE A 490 -8.54 7.80 -9.94
C ILE A 490 -9.33 8.38 -11.11
N SER A 491 -8.90 9.52 -11.68
CA SER A 491 -9.62 10.18 -12.80
C SER A 491 -8.91 10.04 -14.16
N TYR A 492 -7.65 9.60 -14.15
CA TYR A 492 -6.76 9.51 -15.32
C TYR A 492 -6.47 10.87 -15.97
N ILE A 493 -6.71 11.97 -15.27
CA ILE A 493 -6.31 13.31 -15.67
C ILE A 493 -4.81 13.45 -15.43
N HIS A 494 -4.08 14.04 -16.36
CA HIS A 494 -2.69 14.41 -16.14
C HIS A 494 -2.64 15.56 -15.12
N ALA A 495 -2.15 15.30 -13.92
CA ALA A 495 -2.06 16.26 -12.84
C ALA A 495 -0.65 16.30 -12.27
N GLU A 496 -0.06 17.48 -12.19
CA GLU A 496 1.28 17.69 -11.61
C GLU A 496 1.26 18.77 -10.54
N ALA A 497 2.17 18.64 -9.58
CA ALA A 497 2.33 19.65 -8.53
C ALA A 497 3.71 20.26 -8.55
N TYR A 498 3.76 21.57 -8.32
CA TYR A 498 4.99 22.33 -8.23
C TYR A 498 5.04 23.16 -6.96
N ALA A 499 6.23 23.34 -6.40
CA ALA A 499 6.45 24.43 -5.48
C ALA A 499 6.11 25.73 -6.22
N ALA A 500 5.16 26.52 -5.70
CA ALA A 500 4.56 27.62 -6.47
C ALA A 500 5.59 28.65 -6.99
N GLY A 501 6.74 28.78 -6.30
CA GLY A 501 7.85 29.60 -6.78
C GLY A 501 8.54 29.08 -8.01
N GLU A 502 8.57 27.75 -8.20
CA GLU A 502 9.19 27.09 -9.35
C GLU A 502 8.34 27.16 -10.63
N MET A 503 7.06 27.56 -10.51
CA MET A 503 6.19 27.73 -11.68
C MET A 503 6.83 28.63 -12.75
N LYS A 504 7.58 29.67 -12.34
CA LYS A 504 8.25 30.62 -13.27
C LYS A 504 9.39 30.00 -14.07
N HIS A 505 9.92 28.86 -13.65
CA HIS A 505 11.10 28.22 -14.22
C HIS A 505 10.76 27.10 -15.22
N GLY A 506 9.58 27.19 -15.85
CA GLY A 506 9.14 26.27 -16.89
C GLY A 506 7.63 26.05 -16.89
N PRO A 507 7.02 25.54 -15.82
CA PRO A 507 5.60 25.16 -15.79
C PRO A 507 4.61 26.27 -16.16
N ILE A 508 4.97 27.53 -15.97
CA ILE A 508 4.16 28.70 -16.35
C ILE A 508 3.84 28.73 -17.86
N ALA A 509 4.64 28.07 -18.69
CA ALA A 509 4.41 27.96 -20.14
C ALA A 509 3.18 27.10 -20.48
N LEU A 510 2.69 26.28 -19.53
CA LEU A 510 1.52 25.43 -19.72
C LEU A 510 0.21 26.15 -19.35
N ILE A 511 0.29 27.33 -18.72
CA ILE A 511 -0.90 28.06 -18.25
C ILE A 511 -1.63 28.69 -19.43
N ASP A 512 -2.86 28.25 -19.60
CA ASP A 512 -3.85 28.80 -20.52
C ASP A 512 -5.27 28.68 -19.90
N GLU A 513 -6.30 29.01 -20.66
CA GLU A 513 -7.71 28.95 -20.27
C GLU A 513 -8.24 27.51 -20.07
N HIS A 514 -7.50 26.48 -20.52
CA HIS A 514 -7.89 25.06 -20.44
C HIS A 514 -7.15 24.30 -19.35
N MET A 515 -6.16 24.93 -18.72
CA MET A 515 -5.33 24.35 -17.65
C MET A 515 -5.76 24.87 -16.27
N PRO A 516 -6.67 24.21 -15.55
CA PRO A 516 -7.02 24.59 -14.18
C PRO A 516 -5.83 24.48 -13.24
N VAL A 517 -5.69 25.46 -12.38
CA VAL A 517 -4.65 25.48 -11.33
C VAL A 517 -5.29 25.39 -9.97
N VAL A 518 -4.97 24.37 -9.20
CA VAL A 518 -5.36 24.20 -7.80
C VAL A 518 -4.26 24.76 -6.91
N ALA A 519 -4.54 25.83 -6.17
CA ALA A 519 -3.57 26.44 -5.28
C ALA A 519 -3.95 26.21 -3.81
N VAL A 520 -3.02 25.68 -3.00
CA VAL A 520 -3.17 25.59 -1.55
C VAL A 520 -2.65 26.90 -0.93
N ALA A 521 -3.57 27.79 -0.62
CA ALA A 521 -3.29 29.17 -0.16
C ALA A 521 -3.94 29.45 1.21
N THR A 522 -3.73 28.55 2.17
CA THR A 522 -4.13 28.79 3.57
C THR A 522 -3.19 29.77 4.25
N LYS A 523 -3.68 30.43 5.30
CA LYS A 523 -2.88 31.40 6.08
C LYS A 523 -1.61 30.76 6.62
N SER A 524 -0.46 31.30 6.23
CA SER A 524 0.87 30.79 6.56
C SER A 524 1.90 31.89 6.37
N ALA A 525 3.14 31.64 6.77
CA ALA A 525 4.26 32.54 6.52
C ALA A 525 4.51 32.82 5.02
N THR A 526 4.05 31.92 4.14
CA THR A 526 4.22 32.03 2.68
C THR A 526 2.97 32.49 1.94
N TYR A 527 1.88 32.83 2.63
CA TYR A 527 0.58 33.17 2.03
C TYR A 527 0.66 34.25 0.95
N ASP A 528 1.26 35.42 1.24
CA ASP A 528 1.39 36.52 0.26
C ASP A 528 2.19 36.11 -0.99
N LYS A 529 3.13 35.18 -0.83
CA LYS A 529 3.90 34.65 -1.97
C LYS A 529 3.07 33.71 -2.83
N VAL A 530 2.16 32.95 -2.23
CA VAL A 530 1.19 32.11 -2.98
C VAL A 530 0.21 33.01 -3.73
N LEU A 531 -0.32 34.08 -3.11
CA LEU A 531 -1.17 35.05 -3.78
C LEU A 531 -0.48 35.66 -5.01
N SER A 532 0.80 36.04 -4.91
CA SER A 532 1.55 36.55 -6.05
C SER A 532 1.66 35.51 -7.17
N ASN A 533 1.82 34.23 -6.84
CA ASN A 533 1.85 33.17 -7.84
C ASN A 533 0.47 32.95 -8.48
N ILE A 534 -0.62 33.07 -7.73
CA ILE A 534 -1.98 33.02 -8.27
C ILE A 534 -2.20 34.17 -9.27
N GLN A 535 -1.76 35.39 -8.94
CA GLN A 535 -1.84 36.53 -9.86
C GLN A 535 -1.09 36.28 -11.18
N GLU A 536 0.05 35.60 -11.14
CA GLU A 536 0.82 35.22 -12.34
C GLU A 536 0.04 34.24 -13.24
N VAL A 537 -0.70 33.32 -12.64
CA VAL A 537 -1.62 32.40 -13.35
C VAL A 537 -2.75 33.21 -13.99
N LYS A 538 -3.40 34.07 -13.20
CA LYS A 538 -4.51 34.92 -13.68
C LYS A 538 -4.09 35.86 -14.82
N ALA A 539 -2.88 36.41 -14.78
CA ALA A 539 -2.33 37.26 -15.84
C ALA A 539 -2.17 36.54 -17.20
N ARG A 540 -2.34 35.18 -17.23
CA ARG A 540 -2.30 34.33 -18.42
C ARG A 540 -3.63 33.69 -18.74
N ASN A 541 -4.73 34.26 -18.23
CA ASN A 541 -6.09 33.75 -18.35
C ASN A 541 -6.29 32.35 -17.74
N GLY A 542 -5.39 31.90 -16.85
CA GLY A 542 -5.54 30.64 -16.15
C GLY A 542 -6.72 30.66 -15.16
N THR A 543 -7.41 29.54 -15.06
CA THR A 543 -8.51 29.35 -14.11
C THR A 543 -7.95 28.79 -12.80
N VAL A 544 -8.32 29.40 -11.65
CA VAL A 544 -7.73 29.07 -10.36
C VAL A 544 -8.79 28.59 -9.38
N ILE A 545 -8.59 27.38 -8.85
CA ILE A 545 -9.29 26.79 -7.71
C ILE A 545 -8.39 26.96 -6.48
N VAL A 546 -8.89 27.58 -5.43
CA VAL A 546 -8.08 27.82 -4.24
C VAL A 546 -8.63 27.10 -3.02
N VAL A 547 -7.76 26.36 -2.32
CA VAL A 547 -8.01 25.92 -0.95
C VAL A 547 -7.53 27.05 -0.02
N ALA A 548 -8.46 27.70 0.65
CA ALA A 548 -8.21 28.91 1.45
C ALA A 548 -8.72 28.76 2.89
N THR A 549 -8.17 29.53 3.81
CA THR A 549 -8.65 29.58 5.19
C THR A 549 -10.01 30.26 5.30
N GLU A 550 -10.93 29.70 6.06
CA GLU A 550 -12.24 30.32 6.36
C GLU A 550 -12.10 31.76 6.83
N GLY A 551 -12.95 32.66 6.29
CA GLY A 551 -12.94 34.07 6.60
C GLY A 551 -11.85 34.89 5.90
N ASP A 552 -11.10 34.29 5.00
CA ASP A 552 -10.18 35.03 4.13
C ASP A 552 -10.92 35.67 2.98
N LEU A 553 -11.21 36.96 3.10
CA LEU A 553 -11.91 37.72 2.06
C LEU A 553 -10.96 38.19 0.95
N ASN A 554 -9.65 38.26 1.20
CA ASN A 554 -8.72 38.73 0.18
C ASN A 554 -8.61 37.75 -0.98
N ILE A 555 -8.75 36.46 -0.72
CA ILE A 555 -8.64 35.42 -1.76
C ILE A 555 -9.72 35.53 -2.83
N THR A 556 -10.88 36.12 -2.53
CA THR A 556 -12.00 36.24 -3.48
C THR A 556 -11.67 37.08 -4.71
N GLU A 557 -10.67 37.97 -4.63
CA GLU A 557 -10.21 38.77 -5.76
C GLU A 557 -9.34 37.98 -6.74
N TYR A 558 -8.84 36.80 -6.34
CA TYR A 558 -7.81 36.06 -7.08
C TYR A 558 -8.28 34.71 -7.59
N ALA A 559 -9.34 34.16 -6.99
CA ALA A 559 -9.80 32.80 -7.27
C ALA A 559 -11.08 32.78 -8.12
N ASP A 560 -11.19 31.82 -9.03
CA ASP A 560 -12.43 31.54 -9.76
C ASP A 560 -13.35 30.61 -8.96
N GLN A 561 -12.77 29.71 -8.18
CA GLN A 561 -13.44 28.81 -7.24
C GLN A 561 -12.68 28.76 -5.93
N ILE A 562 -13.39 28.70 -4.82
CA ILE A 562 -12.77 28.68 -3.49
C ILE A 562 -13.35 27.51 -2.69
N ILE A 563 -12.46 26.73 -2.09
CA ILE A 563 -12.79 25.70 -1.12
C ILE A 563 -12.23 26.15 0.23
N TYR A 564 -13.11 26.56 1.12
CA TYR A 564 -12.71 27.03 2.44
C TYR A 564 -12.42 25.87 3.38
N VAL A 565 -11.35 26.01 4.18
CA VAL A 565 -10.95 25.09 5.24
C VAL A 565 -10.81 25.83 6.56
N PRO A 566 -11.08 25.20 7.70
CA PRO A 566 -10.91 25.80 9.01
C PRO A 566 -9.48 26.28 9.26
N ALA A 567 -9.33 27.34 10.04
CA ALA A 567 -8.05 27.87 10.43
C ALA A 567 -7.34 26.93 11.41
N VAL A 568 -6.11 26.54 11.08
CA VAL A 568 -5.20 25.76 11.93
C VAL A 568 -3.79 26.29 11.75
N SER A 569 -2.87 25.94 12.69
CA SER A 569 -1.45 26.29 12.55
C SER A 569 -0.83 25.72 11.28
N GLU A 570 0.18 26.39 10.74
CA GLU A 570 0.85 25.97 9.49
C GLU A 570 1.37 24.52 9.58
N ALA A 571 1.92 24.12 10.72
CA ALA A 571 2.45 22.78 10.96
C ALA A 571 1.37 21.68 10.87
N LEU A 572 0.13 21.98 11.23
CA LEU A 572 -1.00 21.02 11.20
C LEU A 572 -1.88 21.18 9.95
N SER A 573 -1.65 22.22 9.15
CA SER A 573 -2.45 22.52 7.96
C SER A 573 -2.49 21.36 6.92
N PRO A 574 -1.44 20.54 6.71
CA PRO A 574 -1.52 19.39 5.79
C PRO A 574 -2.61 18.38 6.15
N LEU A 575 -2.90 18.19 7.46
CA LEU A 575 -3.95 17.27 7.92
C LEU A 575 -5.35 17.70 7.48
N VAL A 576 -5.56 19.02 7.37
CA VAL A 576 -6.86 19.63 7.01
C VAL A 576 -6.93 19.88 5.51
N ASN A 577 -5.87 20.45 4.92
CA ASN A 577 -5.86 20.90 3.52
C ASN A 577 -5.92 19.75 2.51
N VAL A 578 -5.49 18.54 2.86
CA VAL A 578 -5.53 17.38 1.96
C VAL A 578 -6.94 16.87 1.74
N VAL A 579 -7.83 16.99 2.73
CA VAL A 579 -9.18 16.39 2.68
C VAL A 579 -10.02 16.95 1.53
N PRO A 580 -10.14 18.27 1.31
CA PRO A 580 -10.87 18.81 0.16
C PRO A 580 -10.22 18.45 -1.18
N LEU A 581 -8.90 18.25 -1.24
CA LEU A 581 -8.21 17.78 -2.46
C LEU A 581 -8.58 16.33 -2.78
N GLN A 582 -8.71 15.48 -1.77
CA GLN A 582 -9.18 14.10 -1.91
C GLN A 582 -10.63 14.06 -2.39
N LEU A 583 -11.51 14.88 -1.83
CA LEU A 583 -12.91 15.00 -2.25
C LEU A 583 -13.05 15.54 -3.68
N LEU A 584 -12.26 16.56 -4.04
CA LEU A 584 -12.23 17.10 -5.40
C LEU A 584 -11.85 16.01 -6.43
N ALA A 585 -10.79 15.27 -6.14
CA ALA A 585 -10.34 14.16 -6.98
C ALA A 585 -11.43 13.07 -7.09
N TYR A 586 -12.04 12.69 -5.96
CA TYR A 586 -13.12 11.71 -5.89
C TYR A 586 -14.32 12.11 -6.76
N HIS A 587 -14.84 13.35 -6.59
CA HIS A 587 -16.00 13.82 -7.35
C HIS A 587 -15.70 13.95 -8.84
N ILE A 588 -14.53 14.43 -9.23
CA ILE A 588 -14.11 14.48 -10.64
C ILE A 588 -14.08 13.06 -11.24
N ALA A 589 -13.46 12.09 -10.56
CA ALA A 589 -13.39 10.72 -11.04
C ALA A 589 -14.77 10.07 -11.18
N ARG A 590 -15.65 10.28 -10.20
CA ARG A 590 -17.03 9.79 -10.24
C ARG A 590 -17.82 10.38 -11.41
N LEU A 591 -17.72 11.70 -11.64
CA LEU A 591 -18.37 12.37 -12.77
C LEU A 591 -17.86 11.89 -14.13
N ARG A 592 -16.62 11.45 -14.20
CA ARG A 592 -16.01 10.83 -15.40
C ARG A 592 -16.38 9.36 -15.57
N GLY A 593 -17.11 8.75 -14.62
CA GLY A 593 -17.47 7.33 -14.65
C GLY A 593 -16.29 6.39 -14.43
N CYS A 594 -15.23 6.85 -13.76
CA CYS A 594 -14.07 6.05 -13.43
C CYS A 594 -14.35 5.11 -12.24
N ASP A 595 -13.69 3.96 -12.21
CA ASP A 595 -13.70 3.09 -11.02
C ASP A 595 -12.78 3.71 -9.96
N VAL A 596 -13.38 4.29 -8.91
CA VAL A 596 -12.65 5.04 -7.88
C VAL A 596 -11.90 4.12 -6.93
N ASP A 597 -12.49 2.97 -6.59
CA ASP A 597 -11.91 2.03 -5.63
C ASP A 597 -10.81 1.17 -6.26
N GLN A 598 -10.96 0.83 -7.55
CA GLN A 598 -10.03 0.00 -8.32
C GLN A 598 -9.68 0.66 -9.65
N PRO A 599 -8.93 1.78 -9.63
CA PRO A 599 -8.53 2.46 -10.84
C PRO A 599 -7.61 1.58 -11.69
N ARG A 600 -7.75 1.69 -13.02
CA ARG A 600 -6.99 0.86 -13.95
C ARG A 600 -5.47 1.02 -13.74
N ASN A 601 -4.73 -0.04 -13.95
CA ASN A 601 -3.26 -0.07 -13.91
C ASN A 601 -2.66 0.30 -12.54
N LEU A 602 -3.43 0.24 -11.46
CA LEU A 602 -2.94 0.47 -10.10
C LEU A 602 -3.30 -0.68 -9.17
N ALA A 603 -2.45 -0.94 -8.21
CA ALA A 603 -2.65 -1.87 -7.12
C ALA A 603 -2.44 -1.18 -5.78
N LYS A 604 -3.17 -1.62 -4.73
CA LYS A 604 -3.12 -1.02 -3.39
C LYS A 604 -1.71 -1.05 -2.78
N SER A 605 -0.95 -2.10 -3.04
CA SER A 605 0.41 -2.26 -2.53
C SER A 605 1.29 -2.94 -3.57
N VAL A 606 2.47 -2.41 -3.84
CA VAL A 606 3.43 -2.95 -4.81
C VAL A 606 4.47 -3.78 -4.07
N THR A 607 4.39 -5.11 -4.21
CA THR A 607 5.30 -6.08 -3.55
C THR A 607 6.26 -6.74 -4.54
N VAL A 608 6.32 -6.25 -5.75
CA VAL A 608 7.28 -6.65 -6.79
C VAL A 608 8.03 -5.42 -7.27
N GLU A 609 9.25 -5.61 -7.75
CA GLU A 609 10.05 -4.59 -8.39
C GLU A 609 9.75 -4.50 -9.88
#